data_870ce3994ac7fa3f6bc83f91a2b94dfc
#
_entry.id   870ce3994ac7fa3f6bc83f91a2b94dfc
#
_cell.length_a   1.000
_cell.length_b   1.000
_cell.length_c   1.000
_cell.angle_alpha   90.00
_cell.angle_beta   90.00
_cell.angle_gamma   90.00
#
_symmetry.space_group_name_H-M   'P 1'
#
loop_
_entity.id
_entity.type
_entity.pdbx_description
1 polymer ?
#
loop_
_entity_poly.entity_id
_entity_poly.type
_entity_poly.pdbx_seq_one_letter_code
_entity_poly.pdbx_strand_id
1 'polypeptide(L)'
;MTGVQAPGRRFFMNIVSCALAVATASVLMTSTAQADDPGLALAQRVYDRADGQDATSSVTMSLTEEGRSPRVRSMVLYRLSGEGGEVSTLIRFTEPADIAGTGLLTLDAADGESNQWIYLPAMQRVRRVDSNRKGGRFVNSDYYFEDLRDRKPTMDTHRVIGQETIAGVACDVLESVPVEAGNSVYLRRVSWIDPVSLLPLRVDFFEKDAEQPSKRLEVVVRDQVQGYWTVMDSTLSDLRSGHRTRLVVERIAYDRGLPTRLFSSKALEDERGEKEFRP
;
A
#
# COMPACT_ATOMS: atom_id res chain seq x y z
N MET A 1 -35.72 -69.87 -45.13
CA MET A 1 -35.36 -71.28 -44.91
C MET A 1 -34.91 -71.35 -43.49
N THR A 2 -35.78 -71.76 -42.61
CA THR A 2 -35.77 -73.00 -41.90
C THR A 2 -34.59 -73.03 -40.94
N GLY A 3 -34.71 -73.11 -39.64
CA GLY A 3 -35.64 -73.75 -38.78
C GLY A 3 -34.87 -74.05 -37.51
N VAL A 4 -35.50 -74.03 -36.43
CA VAL A 4 -36.01 -75.02 -35.47
C VAL A 4 -35.16 -75.07 -34.22
N GLN A 5 -35.65 -74.52 -33.10
CA GLN A 5 -36.34 -75.12 -31.99
C GLN A 5 -35.43 -75.94 -30.95
N ALA A 6 -35.35 -75.44 -29.74
CA ALA A 6 -35.46 -75.91 -28.40
C ALA A 6 -35.22 -77.42 -28.09
N PRO A 7 -35.18 -77.94 -26.78
CA PRO A 7 -35.52 -77.37 -25.51
C PRO A 7 -34.63 -77.78 -24.31
N GLY A 8 -34.77 -77.06 -23.21
CA GLY A 8 -35.06 -77.49 -21.88
C GLY A 8 -34.13 -78.38 -21.05
N ARG A 9 -33.84 -77.95 -19.81
CA ARG A 9 -34.21 -78.64 -18.59
C ARG A 9 -33.85 -77.87 -17.34
N ARG A 10 -34.83 -77.75 -16.50
CA ARG A 10 -34.75 -77.29 -15.12
C ARG A 10 -33.86 -78.21 -14.26
N PHE A 11 -33.18 -77.69 -13.27
CA PHE A 11 -33.04 -78.31 -11.96
C PHE A 11 -32.88 -77.26 -10.84
N PHE A 12 -33.44 -77.55 -9.75
CA PHE A 12 -33.76 -76.79 -8.55
C PHE A 12 -32.60 -76.58 -7.60
N MET A 13 -32.70 -75.51 -6.76
CA MET A 13 -32.45 -75.45 -5.32
C MET A 13 -30.98 -75.22 -4.89
N ASN A 14 -30.61 -74.23 -4.09
CA ASN A 14 -30.99 -73.84 -2.75
C ASN A 14 -30.31 -72.53 -2.32
N ILE A 15 -31.08 -71.66 -1.75
CA ILE A 15 -30.90 -70.74 -0.65
C ILE A 15 -29.51 -70.78 0.07
N VAL A 16 -28.79 -69.67 0.13
CA VAL A 16 -28.18 -69.08 1.30
C VAL A 16 -28.12 -67.55 1.15
N SER A 17 -28.90 -66.87 1.95
CA SER A 17 -28.83 -65.42 2.13
C SER A 17 -27.47 -65.01 2.75
N CYS A 18 -26.78 -64.10 2.06
CA CYS A 18 -25.72 -63.31 2.71
C CYS A 18 -25.99 -61.87 2.41
N ALA A 19 -26.62 -61.20 3.41
CA ALA A 19 -26.85 -59.78 3.40
C ALA A 19 -25.50 -59.07 3.53
N LEU A 20 -24.99 -58.51 2.46
CA LEU A 20 -23.85 -57.61 2.46
C LEU A 20 -24.39 -56.17 2.70
N ALA A 21 -24.32 -55.73 3.94
CA ALA A 21 -24.58 -54.33 4.31
C ALA A 21 -23.45 -53.46 3.73
N VAL A 22 -23.73 -52.78 2.65
CA VAL A 22 -22.88 -51.68 2.15
C VAL A 22 -23.08 -50.47 3.04
N ALA A 23 -22.20 -50.30 4.03
CA ALA A 23 -22.11 -49.07 4.79
C ALA A 23 -21.51 -47.98 3.90
N THR A 24 -22.35 -47.15 3.31
CA THR A 24 -21.94 -45.89 2.65
C THR A 24 -21.48 -44.93 3.73
N ALA A 25 -20.17 -44.89 4.00
CA ALA A 25 -19.58 -43.83 4.81
C ALA A 25 -19.66 -42.53 4.01
N SER A 26 -20.67 -41.70 4.30
CA SER A 26 -20.72 -40.30 3.86
C SER A 26 -19.60 -39.55 4.57
N VAL A 27 -18.48 -39.34 3.87
CA VAL A 27 -17.45 -38.42 4.29
C VAL A 27 -18.05 -37.02 4.15
N LEU A 28 -18.55 -36.48 5.24
CA LEU A 28 -18.83 -35.05 5.38
C LEU A 28 -17.49 -34.33 5.24
N MET A 29 -17.17 -33.86 4.03
CA MET A 29 -16.16 -32.85 3.84
C MET A 29 -16.66 -31.57 4.52
N THR A 30 -16.27 -31.37 5.77
CA THR A 30 -16.36 -30.08 6.42
C THR A 30 -15.39 -29.17 5.65
N SER A 31 -15.91 -28.39 4.70
CA SER A 31 -15.22 -27.19 4.23
C SER A 31 -14.98 -26.34 5.48
N THR A 32 -13.76 -26.34 5.97
CA THR A 32 -13.30 -25.28 6.86
C THR A 32 -13.37 -24.01 6.03
N ALA A 33 -14.46 -23.26 6.19
CA ALA A 33 -14.48 -21.86 5.76
C ALA A 33 -13.24 -21.25 6.42
N GLN A 34 -12.27 -20.88 5.62
CA GLN A 34 -11.11 -20.11 6.06
C GLN A 34 -11.71 -18.86 6.66
N ALA A 35 -11.68 -18.74 7.97
CA ALA A 35 -12.14 -17.53 8.64
C ALA A 35 -11.31 -16.40 8.06
N ASP A 36 -11.95 -15.49 7.33
CA ASP A 36 -11.27 -14.32 6.80
C ASP A 36 -10.52 -13.65 7.96
N ASP A 37 -9.21 -13.51 7.83
CA ASP A 37 -8.39 -12.81 8.82
C ASP A 37 -8.87 -11.36 8.89
N PRO A 38 -9.52 -10.93 9.99
CA PRO A 38 -10.11 -9.60 10.08
C PRO A 38 -9.05 -8.49 9.95
N GLY A 39 -7.79 -8.78 10.30
CA GLY A 39 -6.68 -7.86 10.14
C GLY A 39 -6.32 -7.67 8.67
N LEU A 40 -6.17 -8.78 7.93
CA LEU A 40 -5.91 -8.73 6.49
C LEU A 40 -7.09 -8.11 5.74
N ALA A 41 -8.33 -8.46 6.10
CA ALA A 41 -9.52 -7.89 5.48
C ALA A 41 -9.60 -6.36 5.67
N LEU A 42 -9.26 -5.84 6.86
CA LEU A 42 -9.19 -4.40 7.09
C LEU A 42 -8.05 -3.77 6.30
N ALA A 43 -6.86 -4.36 6.29
CA ALA A 43 -5.71 -3.88 5.52
C ALA A 43 -6.03 -3.80 4.02
N GLN A 44 -6.73 -4.82 3.49
CA GLN A 44 -7.14 -4.86 2.09
C GLN A 44 -8.15 -3.74 1.78
N ARG A 45 -9.16 -3.53 2.64
CA ARG A 45 -10.13 -2.42 2.46
C ARG A 45 -9.45 -1.05 2.46
N VAL A 46 -8.44 -0.85 3.33
CA VAL A 46 -7.64 0.38 3.38
C VAL A 46 -6.85 0.56 2.08
N TYR A 47 -6.27 -0.53 1.58
CA TYR A 47 -5.50 -0.54 0.35
C TYR A 47 -6.39 -0.28 -0.88
N ASP A 48 -7.54 -0.94 -0.97
CA ASP A 48 -8.47 -0.87 -2.10
C ASP A 48 -9.42 0.34 -2.04
N ARG A 49 -9.21 1.26 -1.08
CA ARG A 49 -10.07 2.46 -1.04
C ARG A 49 -9.97 3.23 -2.35
N ALA A 50 -11.09 3.78 -2.78
CA ALA A 50 -11.12 4.61 -3.99
C ALA A 50 -10.21 5.84 -3.84
N ASP A 51 -9.26 6.00 -4.77
CA ASP A 51 -8.28 7.10 -4.80
C ASP A 51 -7.95 7.58 -6.23
N GLY A 52 -8.86 7.28 -7.20
CA GLY A 52 -8.77 7.64 -8.62
C GLY A 52 -7.79 6.77 -9.40
N GLN A 53 -7.96 6.76 -10.73
CA GLN A 53 -7.03 6.08 -11.64
C GLN A 53 -5.67 6.79 -11.67
N ASP A 54 -5.69 8.11 -11.62
CA ASP A 54 -4.50 8.94 -11.48
C ASP A 54 -4.77 10.16 -10.59
N ALA A 55 -3.71 10.77 -10.11
CA ALA A 55 -3.79 12.02 -9.37
C ALA A 55 -2.56 12.90 -9.62
N THR A 56 -2.79 14.22 -9.62
CA THR A 56 -1.72 15.21 -9.62
C THR A 56 -1.96 16.21 -8.50
N SER A 57 -0.93 16.50 -7.69
CA SER A 57 -1.05 17.41 -6.55
C SER A 57 0.14 18.33 -6.41
N SER A 58 -0.13 19.59 -6.00
CA SER A 58 0.87 20.54 -5.52
C SER A 58 0.95 20.43 -4.01
N VAL A 59 2.14 20.25 -3.48
CA VAL A 59 2.37 19.98 -2.05
C VAL A 59 3.47 20.88 -1.51
N THR A 60 3.22 21.47 -0.36
CA THR A 60 4.22 22.17 0.46
C THR A 60 4.77 21.20 1.52
N MET A 61 6.09 21.03 1.56
CA MET A 61 6.81 20.26 2.57
C MET A 61 7.56 21.21 3.50
N SER A 62 7.26 21.17 4.79
CA SER A 62 7.96 21.95 5.81
C SER A 62 8.76 21.04 6.75
N LEU A 63 10.06 21.27 6.83
CA LEU A 63 10.99 20.56 7.71
C LEU A 63 11.30 21.43 8.93
N THR A 64 10.96 20.96 10.12
CA THR A 64 11.13 21.69 11.37
C THR A 64 12.07 20.94 12.30
N GLU A 65 13.04 21.63 12.84
CA GLU A 65 13.98 21.15 13.84
C GLU A 65 14.04 22.19 14.97
N GLU A 66 14.11 21.72 16.20
CA GLU A 66 14.16 22.64 17.36
C GLU A 66 15.34 23.61 17.27
N GLY A 67 15.08 24.88 17.54
CA GLY A 67 16.10 25.94 17.48
C GLY A 67 16.49 26.39 16.07
N ARG A 68 15.83 25.90 15.02
CA ARG A 68 16.10 26.29 13.62
C ARG A 68 14.86 26.83 12.92
N SER A 69 15.05 27.74 11.98
CA SER A 69 13.97 28.18 11.08
C SER A 69 13.50 27.02 10.21
N PRO A 70 12.18 26.86 10.00
CA PRO A 70 11.65 25.84 9.12
C PRO A 70 12.21 25.96 7.69
N ARG A 71 12.53 24.84 7.08
CA ARG A 71 12.86 24.77 5.64
C ARG A 71 11.64 24.37 4.88
N VAL A 72 11.19 25.23 3.98
CA VAL A 72 9.99 25.04 3.17
C VAL A 72 10.37 24.66 1.75
N ARG A 73 9.67 23.71 1.16
CA ARG A 73 9.86 23.23 -0.21
C ARG A 73 8.52 23.04 -0.89
N SER A 74 8.45 23.39 -2.16
CA SER A 74 7.30 23.11 -3.00
C SER A 74 7.61 21.93 -3.92
N MET A 75 6.64 21.06 -4.13
CA MET A 75 6.77 19.91 -5.03
C MET A 75 5.45 19.58 -5.70
N VAL A 76 5.53 18.88 -6.83
CA VAL A 76 4.39 18.29 -7.51
C VAL A 76 4.52 16.78 -7.44
N LEU A 77 3.41 16.11 -7.11
CA LEU A 77 3.30 14.65 -7.12
C LEU A 77 2.38 14.23 -8.26
N TYR A 78 2.76 13.19 -8.95
CA TYR A 78 1.96 12.50 -9.96
C TYR A 78 1.86 11.04 -9.56
N ARG A 79 0.65 10.47 -9.58
CA ARG A 79 0.40 9.07 -9.32
C ARG A 79 -0.45 8.49 -10.44
N LEU A 80 -0.14 7.27 -10.85
CA LEU A 80 -0.90 6.49 -11.83
C LEU A 80 -1.03 5.06 -11.34
N SER A 81 -2.25 4.56 -11.27
CA SER A 81 -2.56 3.15 -11.00
C SER A 81 -2.64 2.38 -12.33
N GLY A 82 -1.95 1.24 -12.41
CA GLY A 82 -2.03 0.31 -13.53
C GLY A 82 -3.20 -0.67 -13.37
N GLU A 83 -3.63 -1.26 -14.48
CA GLU A 83 -4.74 -2.23 -14.50
C GLU A 83 -4.43 -3.53 -13.73
N GLY A 84 -3.15 -3.89 -13.61
CA GLY A 84 -2.68 -5.08 -12.89
C GLY A 84 -2.38 -4.86 -11.41
N GLY A 85 -2.65 -3.66 -10.87
CA GLY A 85 -2.33 -3.30 -9.50
C GLY A 85 -0.92 -2.69 -9.31
N GLU A 86 -0.27 -2.31 -10.42
CA GLU A 86 0.96 -1.52 -10.37
C GLU A 86 0.64 -0.08 -9.96
N VAL A 87 1.56 0.56 -9.25
CA VAL A 87 1.47 1.99 -8.94
C VAL A 87 2.76 2.69 -9.36
N SER A 88 2.61 3.77 -10.10
CA SER A 88 3.73 4.62 -10.51
C SER A 88 3.59 5.98 -9.85
N THR A 89 4.65 6.46 -9.22
CA THR A 89 4.67 7.78 -8.56
C THR A 89 5.90 8.57 -9.01
N LEU A 90 5.67 9.84 -9.35
CA LEU A 90 6.73 10.80 -9.64
C LEU A 90 6.58 12.01 -8.72
N ILE A 91 7.62 12.32 -7.97
CA ILE A 91 7.74 13.52 -7.15
C ILE A 91 8.74 14.46 -7.83
N ARG A 92 8.38 15.74 -7.98
CA ARG A 92 9.25 16.78 -8.52
C ARG A 92 9.27 18.00 -7.63
N PHE A 93 10.43 18.34 -7.07
CA PHE A 93 10.60 19.59 -6.34
C PHE A 93 10.65 20.78 -7.32
N THR A 94 9.96 21.83 -6.97
CA THR A 94 9.89 23.07 -7.78
C THR A 94 10.55 24.24 -7.08
N GLU A 95 10.62 24.25 -5.77
CA GLU A 95 11.22 25.29 -4.94
C GLU A 95 11.81 24.71 -3.64
N PRO A 96 12.78 25.39 -3.04
CA PRO A 96 13.58 26.51 -3.55
C PRO A 96 14.63 26.08 -4.59
N ALA A 97 15.38 27.02 -5.12
CA ALA A 97 16.32 26.79 -6.25
C ALA A 97 17.40 25.72 -5.99
N ASP A 98 17.79 25.52 -4.74
CA ASP A 98 18.80 24.53 -4.34
C ASP A 98 18.33 23.07 -4.45
N ILE A 99 17.02 22.84 -4.47
CA ILE A 99 16.41 21.51 -4.64
C ILE A 99 15.52 21.42 -5.90
N ALA A 100 15.20 22.55 -6.54
CA ALA A 100 14.35 22.58 -7.71
C ALA A 100 14.86 21.64 -8.80
N GLY A 101 13.92 20.91 -9.44
CA GLY A 101 14.25 19.87 -10.44
C GLY A 101 14.62 18.51 -9.86
N THR A 102 14.94 18.41 -8.55
CA THR A 102 15.14 17.08 -7.93
C THR A 102 13.87 16.26 -8.10
N GLY A 103 14.01 15.03 -8.57
CA GLY A 103 12.88 14.13 -8.82
C GLY A 103 13.09 12.75 -8.23
N LEU A 104 12.00 12.12 -7.77
CA LEU A 104 11.95 10.71 -7.39
C LEU A 104 10.88 10.01 -8.21
N LEU A 105 11.27 8.98 -8.93
CA LEU A 105 10.36 8.04 -9.59
C LEU A 105 10.30 6.76 -8.76
N THR A 106 9.11 6.30 -8.45
CA THR A 106 8.83 5.01 -7.83
C THR A 106 7.94 4.20 -8.76
N LEU A 107 8.35 2.98 -9.08
CA LEU A 107 7.56 2.01 -9.83
C LEU A 107 7.35 0.79 -8.95
N ASP A 108 6.12 0.63 -8.48
CA ASP A 108 5.69 -0.46 -7.62
C ASP A 108 4.91 -1.48 -8.46
N ALA A 109 5.42 -2.70 -8.52
CA ALA A 109 4.79 -3.79 -9.25
C ALA A 109 3.66 -4.44 -8.44
N ALA A 110 2.79 -5.19 -9.12
CA ALA A 110 1.65 -5.88 -8.51
C ALA A 110 2.08 -6.93 -7.46
N ASP A 111 3.25 -7.53 -7.63
CA ASP A 111 3.83 -8.52 -6.71
C ASP A 111 4.52 -7.90 -5.48
N GLY A 112 4.54 -6.56 -5.37
CA GLY A 112 5.15 -5.83 -4.26
C GLY A 112 6.63 -5.46 -4.49
N GLU A 113 7.25 -5.89 -5.61
CA GLU A 113 8.56 -5.39 -6.00
C GLU A 113 8.49 -3.89 -6.30
N SER A 114 9.49 -3.16 -5.86
CA SER A 114 9.54 -1.71 -6.02
C SER A 114 10.90 -1.24 -6.49
N ASN A 115 10.88 -0.39 -7.49
CA ASN A 115 12.07 0.22 -8.05
C ASN A 115 11.98 1.73 -7.92
N GLN A 116 13.05 2.35 -7.40
CA GLN A 116 13.10 3.80 -7.21
C GLN A 116 14.34 4.39 -7.88
N TRP A 117 14.17 5.56 -8.51
CA TRP A 117 15.23 6.34 -9.10
C TRP A 117 15.13 7.79 -8.65
N ILE A 118 16.26 8.37 -8.29
CA ILE A 118 16.38 9.78 -7.93
C ILE A 118 17.18 10.54 -8.99
N TYR A 119 16.67 11.67 -9.43
CA TYR A 119 17.40 12.64 -10.25
C TYR A 119 17.86 13.81 -9.39
N LEU A 120 19.14 14.13 -9.50
CA LEU A 120 19.75 15.25 -8.80
C LEU A 120 20.28 16.24 -9.84
N PRO A 121 19.66 17.43 -10.02
CA PRO A 121 20.04 18.41 -11.03
C PRO A 121 21.49 18.85 -10.94
N ALA A 122 22.02 19.04 -9.74
CA ALA A 122 23.42 19.39 -9.52
C ALA A 122 24.42 18.36 -10.08
N MET A 123 24.00 17.12 -10.24
CA MET A 123 24.80 16.02 -10.80
C MET A 123 24.40 15.68 -12.24
N GLN A 124 23.29 16.26 -12.74
CA GLN A 124 22.68 15.96 -14.04
C GLN A 124 22.56 14.45 -14.29
N ARG A 125 22.17 13.69 -13.25
CA ARG A 125 22.21 12.23 -13.31
C ARG A 125 21.06 11.60 -12.56
N VAL A 126 20.43 10.60 -13.20
CA VAL A 126 19.53 9.64 -12.56
C VAL A 126 20.34 8.55 -11.88
N ARG A 127 19.99 8.20 -10.66
CA ARG A 127 20.56 7.09 -9.90
C ARG A 127 19.44 6.20 -9.38
N ARG A 128 19.63 4.90 -9.49
CA ARG A 128 18.76 3.93 -8.80
C ARG A 128 19.00 4.03 -7.29
N VAL A 129 17.94 4.04 -6.52
CA VAL A 129 18.00 3.91 -5.06
C VAL A 129 18.24 2.44 -4.74
N ASP A 130 19.34 2.14 -4.07
CA ASP A 130 19.67 0.78 -3.66
C ASP A 130 18.64 0.26 -2.66
N SER A 131 18.23 -1.00 -2.78
CA SER A 131 17.29 -1.66 -1.85
C SER A 131 17.78 -1.65 -0.40
N ASN A 132 19.09 -1.61 -0.16
CA ASN A 132 19.69 -1.46 1.17
C ASN A 132 19.49 -0.06 1.77
N ARG A 133 19.05 0.92 0.97
CA ARG A 133 18.79 2.29 1.42
C ARG A 133 17.32 2.57 1.75
N LYS A 134 16.49 1.54 1.95
CA LYS A 134 15.08 1.71 2.33
C LYS A 134 14.88 2.69 3.49
N GLY A 135 15.73 2.60 4.52
CA GLY A 135 15.75 3.50 5.69
C GLY A 135 16.51 4.80 5.49
N GLY A 136 16.94 5.12 4.26
CA GLY A 136 17.54 6.41 3.94
C GLY A 136 16.50 7.51 3.93
N ARG A 137 16.79 8.65 4.57
CA ARG A 137 15.90 9.82 4.56
C ARG A 137 15.81 10.42 3.17
N PHE A 138 14.59 10.58 2.67
CA PHE A 138 14.34 11.27 1.42
C PHE A 138 14.54 12.78 1.60
N VAL A 139 15.53 13.34 0.92
CA VAL A 139 15.88 14.79 0.92
C VAL A 139 15.96 15.42 2.33
N ASN A 140 16.48 14.67 3.29
CA ASN A 140 16.58 15.05 4.72
C ASN A 140 15.22 15.27 5.41
N SER A 141 14.11 14.76 4.87
CA SER A 141 12.83 14.69 5.55
C SER A 141 12.80 13.51 6.54
N ASP A 142 11.70 13.36 7.28
CA ASP A 142 11.47 12.19 8.12
C ASP A 142 10.92 10.99 7.34
N TYR A 143 10.53 11.21 6.09
CA TYR A 143 10.16 10.14 5.18
C TYR A 143 11.39 9.36 4.74
N TYR A 144 11.33 8.04 4.87
CA TYR A 144 12.30 7.14 4.28
C TYR A 144 11.90 6.80 2.83
N PHE A 145 12.83 6.29 2.04
CA PHE A 145 12.50 5.81 0.69
C PHE A 145 11.42 4.72 0.73
N GLU A 146 11.38 3.90 1.78
CA GLU A 146 10.32 2.90 1.99
C GLU A 146 8.94 3.53 2.17
N ASP A 147 8.84 4.66 2.87
CA ASP A 147 7.57 5.35 3.14
C ASP A 147 6.91 5.93 1.87
N LEU A 148 7.67 6.00 0.77
CA LEU A 148 7.24 6.52 -0.54
C LEU A 148 6.93 5.41 -1.55
N ARG A 149 6.74 4.17 -1.08
CA ARG A 149 6.39 3.00 -1.88
C ARG A 149 4.94 2.60 -1.64
N ASP A 150 4.35 1.95 -2.62
CA ASP A 150 3.04 1.31 -2.49
C ASP A 150 3.21 -0.09 -1.87
N ARG A 151 3.07 -0.17 -0.53
CA ARG A 151 3.26 -1.42 0.19
C ARG A 151 2.00 -2.26 0.15
N LYS A 152 2.08 -3.44 -0.45
CA LYS A 152 0.95 -4.38 -0.58
C LYS A 152 0.58 -4.98 0.78
N PRO A 153 -0.73 -5.19 1.07
CA PRO A 153 -1.17 -5.83 2.32
C PRO A 153 -0.53 -7.20 2.56
N THR A 154 -0.30 -7.99 1.51
CA THR A 154 0.31 -9.32 1.60
C THR A 154 1.77 -9.33 2.04
N MET A 155 2.43 -8.17 2.09
CA MET A 155 3.82 -8.05 2.58
C MET A 155 3.91 -8.04 4.12
N ASP A 156 2.76 -7.92 4.80
CA ASP A 156 2.66 -7.93 6.26
C ASP A 156 1.64 -8.95 6.74
N THR A 157 1.79 -9.42 7.96
CA THR A 157 0.70 -10.01 8.75
C THR A 157 -0.03 -8.89 9.48
N HIS A 158 -1.34 -9.00 9.57
CA HIS A 158 -2.19 -7.95 10.12
C HIS A 158 -3.04 -8.45 11.27
N ARG A 159 -3.23 -7.62 12.29
CA ARG A 159 -4.09 -7.93 13.42
C ARG A 159 -4.84 -6.69 13.89
N VAL A 160 -6.16 -6.75 13.97
CA VAL A 160 -6.95 -5.73 14.68
C VAL A 160 -6.72 -5.91 16.17
N ILE A 161 -6.14 -4.91 16.83
CA ILE A 161 -5.72 -4.98 18.24
C ILE A 161 -6.65 -4.20 19.18
N GLY A 162 -7.63 -3.51 18.64
CA GLY A 162 -8.62 -2.76 19.44
C GLY A 162 -9.25 -1.62 18.69
N GLN A 163 -9.86 -0.72 19.43
CA GLN A 163 -10.41 0.54 18.94
C GLN A 163 -9.98 1.67 19.87
N GLU A 164 -9.63 2.82 19.28
CA GLU A 164 -9.27 4.04 19.99
C GLU A 164 -9.86 5.26 19.30
N THR A 165 -10.13 6.31 20.07
CA THR A 165 -10.63 7.58 19.52
C THR A 165 -9.46 8.51 19.21
N ILE A 166 -9.33 8.90 17.94
CA ILE A 166 -8.36 9.90 17.47
C ILE A 166 -9.13 11.12 16.95
N ALA A 167 -8.86 12.29 17.53
CA ALA A 167 -9.51 13.55 17.14
C ALA A 167 -11.05 13.45 17.04
N GLY A 168 -11.69 12.71 17.96
CA GLY A 168 -13.14 12.50 18.00
C GLY A 168 -13.67 11.40 17.08
N VAL A 169 -12.82 10.68 16.36
CA VAL A 169 -13.19 9.56 15.49
C VAL A 169 -12.83 8.23 16.15
N ALA A 170 -13.82 7.32 16.30
CA ALA A 170 -13.56 5.95 16.73
C ALA A 170 -12.86 5.18 15.59
N CYS A 171 -11.57 4.89 15.78
CA CYS A 171 -10.73 4.21 14.80
C CYS A 171 -10.53 2.75 15.17
N ASP A 172 -10.49 1.88 14.16
CA ASP A 172 -9.98 0.54 14.32
C ASP A 172 -8.44 0.59 14.38
N VAL A 173 -7.85 -0.12 15.35
CA VAL A 173 -6.39 -0.14 15.53
C VAL A 173 -5.83 -1.39 14.88
N LEU A 174 -5.05 -1.20 13.81
CA LEU A 174 -4.45 -2.25 13.00
C LEU A 174 -2.94 -2.32 13.24
N GLU A 175 -2.47 -3.47 13.75
CA GLU A 175 -1.05 -3.80 13.80
C GLU A 175 -0.64 -4.53 12.52
N SER A 176 0.49 -4.13 11.93
CA SER A 176 1.07 -4.73 10.72
C SER A 176 2.53 -5.08 10.95
N VAL A 177 2.90 -6.34 10.75
CA VAL A 177 4.25 -6.88 10.97
C VAL A 177 4.75 -7.47 9.66
N PRO A 178 5.95 -7.10 9.16
CA PRO A 178 6.52 -7.66 7.94
C PRO A 178 6.59 -9.19 7.97
N VAL A 179 6.10 -9.85 6.92
CA VAL A 179 6.16 -11.32 6.78
C VAL A 179 7.61 -11.79 6.67
N GLU A 180 8.43 -11.06 5.94
CA GLU A 180 9.83 -11.37 5.75
C GLU A 180 10.72 -10.36 6.47
N ALA A 181 11.65 -10.85 7.30
CA ALA A 181 12.68 -10.02 7.89
C ALA A 181 13.50 -9.35 6.78
N GLY A 182 13.63 -8.02 6.85
CA GLY A 182 14.38 -7.25 5.87
C GLY A 182 13.59 -6.78 4.64
N ASN A 183 12.30 -7.12 4.49
CA ASN A 183 11.46 -6.49 3.48
C ASN A 183 10.98 -5.07 3.91
N SER A 184 11.19 -4.71 5.18
CA SER A 184 10.92 -3.40 5.76
C SER A 184 12.06 -2.98 6.70
N VAL A 185 12.23 -1.66 6.91
CA VAL A 185 13.09 -1.10 7.97
C VAL A 185 12.37 -1.06 9.31
N TYR A 186 11.06 -1.23 9.30
CA TYR A 186 10.23 -1.24 10.50
C TYR A 186 10.01 -2.67 10.99
N LEU A 187 10.10 -2.88 12.30
CA LEU A 187 9.73 -4.12 12.96
C LEU A 187 8.21 -4.34 12.90
N ARG A 188 7.45 -3.25 13.06
CA ARG A 188 5.99 -3.22 12.93
C ARG A 188 5.49 -1.79 12.76
N ARG A 189 4.23 -1.68 12.35
CA ARG A 189 3.46 -0.44 12.30
C ARG A 189 2.14 -0.64 13.04
N VAL A 190 1.65 0.41 13.70
CA VAL A 190 0.31 0.44 14.29
C VAL A 190 -0.44 1.62 13.67
N SER A 191 -1.57 1.35 13.05
CA SER A 191 -2.36 2.33 12.30
C SER A 191 -3.75 2.47 12.92
N TRP A 192 -4.20 3.68 13.14
CA TRP A 192 -5.56 4.03 13.59
C TRP A 192 -6.39 4.39 12.36
N ILE A 193 -7.24 3.48 11.96
CA ILE A 193 -8.01 3.55 10.71
C ILE A 193 -9.39 4.12 10.97
N ASP A 194 -9.75 5.22 10.32
CA ASP A 194 -11.12 5.73 10.28
C ASP A 194 -11.99 4.78 9.46
N PRO A 195 -13.04 4.17 10.05
CA PRO A 195 -13.86 3.18 9.36
C PRO A 195 -14.69 3.75 8.19
N VAL A 196 -14.87 5.09 8.14
CA VAL A 196 -15.65 5.78 7.09
C VAL A 196 -14.78 6.12 5.89
N SER A 197 -13.65 6.81 6.13
CA SER A 197 -12.75 7.22 5.05
C SER A 197 -11.75 6.15 4.64
N LEU A 198 -11.55 5.12 5.47
CA LEU A 198 -10.48 4.12 5.38
C LEU A 198 -9.07 4.76 5.37
N LEU A 199 -8.95 6.00 5.82
CA LEU A 199 -7.65 6.66 5.99
C LEU A 199 -7.06 6.33 7.36
N PRO A 200 -5.75 6.06 7.45
CA PRO A 200 -5.05 6.04 8.73
C PRO A 200 -4.93 7.48 9.24
N LEU A 201 -5.57 7.79 10.38
CA LEU A 201 -5.48 9.11 11.01
C LEU A 201 -4.18 9.27 11.81
N ARG A 202 -3.61 8.16 12.22
CA ARG A 202 -2.30 8.08 12.89
C ARG A 202 -1.63 6.77 12.50
N VAL A 203 -0.30 6.81 12.34
CA VAL A 203 0.54 5.61 12.20
C VAL A 203 1.77 5.76 13.09
N ASP A 204 1.99 4.79 13.97
CA ASP A 204 3.20 4.66 14.78
C ASP A 204 4.13 3.63 14.13
N PHE A 205 5.40 4.02 13.92
CA PHE A 205 6.42 3.20 13.27
C PHE A 205 7.46 2.75 14.29
N PHE A 206 7.75 1.46 14.34
CA PHE A 206 8.67 0.84 15.27
C PHE A 206 9.88 0.28 14.51
N GLU A 207 11.09 0.84 14.74
CA GLU A 207 12.30 0.44 14.01
C GLU A 207 13.15 -0.58 14.76
N LYS A 208 13.76 -0.13 15.85
CA LYS A 208 14.75 -0.90 16.64
C LYS A 208 14.17 -1.43 17.94
N ASP A 209 13.16 -0.75 18.44
CA ASP A 209 12.46 -1.05 19.68
C ASP A 209 11.02 -1.42 19.32
N ALA A 210 10.56 -2.59 19.77
CA ALA A 210 9.21 -3.05 19.53
C ALA A 210 8.17 -2.36 20.44
N GLU A 211 8.62 -1.75 21.54
CA GLU A 211 7.74 -1.12 22.53
C GLU A 211 7.59 0.40 22.33
N GLN A 212 8.66 1.05 21.82
CA GLN A 212 8.69 2.49 21.65
C GLN A 212 8.69 2.87 20.16
N PRO A 213 7.68 3.62 19.68
CA PRO A 213 7.67 4.08 18.30
C PRO A 213 8.80 5.08 18.05
N SER A 214 9.48 4.94 16.95
CA SER A 214 10.54 5.84 16.51
C SER A 214 10.02 7.04 15.75
N LYS A 215 8.91 6.84 14.99
CA LYS A 215 8.24 7.89 14.21
C LYS A 215 6.73 7.79 14.39
N ARG A 216 6.06 8.92 14.17
CA ARG A 216 4.60 9.03 14.16
C ARG A 216 4.13 9.90 13.02
N LEU A 217 3.23 9.36 12.20
CA LEU A 217 2.44 10.12 11.24
C LEU A 217 1.09 10.48 11.89
N GLU A 218 0.68 11.73 11.74
CA GLU A 218 -0.62 12.24 12.16
C GLU A 218 -1.29 12.98 11.00
N VAL A 219 -2.53 12.63 10.69
CA VAL A 219 -3.37 13.35 9.73
C VAL A 219 -4.09 14.47 10.46
N VAL A 220 -3.81 15.71 10.05
CA VAL A 220 -4.37 16.93 10.66
C VAL A 220 -5.67 17.34 9.95
N VAL A 221 -5.66 17.29 8.61
CA VAL A 221 -6.81 17.63 7.78
C VAL A 221 -7.02 16.55 6.72
N ARG A 222 -8.26 16.10 6.58
CA ARG A 222 -8.72 15.29 5.45
C ARG A 222 -9.99 15.88 4.89
N ASP A 223 -10.19 15.72 3.59
CA ASP A 223 -11.37 16.22 2.89
C ASP A 223 -11.74 15.29 1.73
N GLN A 224 -12.93 15.46 1.18
CA GLN A 224 -13.33 14.79 -0.06
C GLN A 224 -13.10 15.72 -1.26
N VAL A 225 -12.21 15.32 -2.16
CA VAL A 225 -11.96 16.01 -3.41
C VAL A 225 -12.40 15.14 -4.57
N GLN A 226 -13.29 15.62 -5.40
CA GLN A 226 -13.89 14.86 -6.52
C GLN A 226 -14.52 13.50 -6.07
N GLY A 227 -14.97 13.40 -4.80
CA GLY A 227 -15.52 12.18 -4.22
C GLY A 227 -14.50 11.24 -3.56
N TYR A 228 -13.20 11.52 -3.67
CA TYR A 228 -12.13 10.74 -3.08
C TYR A 228 -11.68 11.30 -1.73
N TRP A 229 -11.65 10.47 -0.68
CA TRP A 229 -11.07 10.86 0.60
C TRP A 229 -9.57 11.12 0.47
N THR A 230 -9.16 12.34 0.79
CA THR A 230 -7.81 12.86 0.59
C THR A 230 -7.22 13.40 1.88
N VAL A 231 -5.97 13.05 2.18
CA VAL A 231 -5.19 13.68 3.25
C VAL A 231 -4.69 15.02 2.72
N MET A 232 -5.17 16.11 3.30
CA MET A 232 -4.80 17.48 2.92
C MET A 232 -3.64 18.03 3.74
N ASP A 233 -3.49 17.58 4.99
CA ASP A 233 -2.45 18.02 5.90
C ASP A 233 -2.04 16.86 6.80
N SER A 234 -0.74 16.56 6.84
CA SER A 234 -0.19 15.55 7.71
C SER A 234 1.20 15.93 8.21
N THR A 235 1.55 15.39 9.38
CA THR A 235 2.87 15.58 9.98
C THR A 235 3.48 14.23 10.34
N LEU A 236 4.69 13.99 9.86
CA LEU A 236 5.54 12.88 10.27
C LEU A 236 6.60 13.40 11.24
N SER A 237 6.60 12.91 12.46
CA SER A 237 7.52 13.29 13.53
C SER A 237 8.51 12.16 13.80
N ASP A 238 9.81 12.46 13.84
CA ASP A 238 10.83 11.61 14.44
C ASP A 238 10.81 11.84 15.96
N LEU A 239 10.29 10.86 16.71
CA LEU A 239 10.06 10.98 18.16
C LEU A 239 11.35 10.97 18.99
N ARG A 240 12.47 10.59 18.39
CA ARG A 240 13.78 10.57 19.06
C ARG A 240 14.50 11.90 18.95
N SER A 241 14.45 12.53 17.79
CA SER A 241 15.12 13.80 17.52
C SER A 241 14.23 15.03 17.67
N GLY A 242 12.90 14.85 17.68
CA GLY A 242 11.93 15.93 17.62
C GLY A 242 11.81 16.62 16.27
N HIS A 243 12.54 16.14 15.23
CA HIS A 243 12.42 16.64 13.87
C HIS A 243 11.04 16.29 13.30
N ARG A 244 10.46 17.19 12.50
CA ARG A 244 9.11 17.03 11.93
C ARG A 244 9.10 17.41 10.45
N THR A 245 8.40 16.61 9.68
CA THR A 245 8.08 16.91 8.28
C THR A 245 6.58 17.02 8.12
N ARG A 246 6.07 18.21 7.82
CA ARG A 246 4.67 18.47 7.50
C ARG A 246 4.49 18.53 6.00
N LEU A 247 3.45 17.86 5.50
CA LEU A 247 3.00 17.93 4.11
C LEU A 247 1.62 18.57 4.06
N VAL A 248 1.48 19.63 3.26
CA VAL A 248 0.20 20.28 2.98
C VAL A 248 -0.08 20.18 1.49
N VAL A 249 -1.21 19.57 1.14
CA VAL A 249 -1.70 19.51 -0.24
C VAL A 249 -2.42 20.83 -0.54
N GLU A 250 -1.82 21.66 -1.37
CA GLU A 250 -2.38 22.96 -1.76
C GLU A 250 -3.46 22.80 -2.83
N ARG A 251 -3.24 21.90 -3.77
CA ARG A 251 -4.17 21.53 -4.84
C ARG A 251 -4.00 20.08 -5.20
N ILE A 252 -5.09 19.43 -5.55
CA ILE A 252 -5.10 18.06 -6.08
C ILE A 252 -6.19 17.94 -7.14
N ALA A 253 -5.92 17.14 -8.17
CA ALA A 253 -6.90 16.76 -9.17
C ALA A 253 -6.72 15.29 -9.50
N TYR A 254 -7.83 14.57 -9.54
CA TYR A 254 -7.90 13.16 -9.88
C TYR A 254 -8.40 12.96 -11.31
N ASP A 255 -8.06 11.79 -11.88
CA ASP A 255 -8.58 11.28 -13.15
C ASP A 255 -8.36 12.26 -14.33
N ARG A 256 -7.13 12.79 -14.42
CA ARG A 256 -6.72 13.72 -15.46
C ARG A 256 -6.21 13.05 -16.74
N GLY A 257 -6.11 11.71 -16.74
CA GLY A 257 -5.58 10.95 -17.87
C GLY A 257 -4.05 11.08 -18.00
N LEU A 258 -3.32 10.91 -16.88
CA LEU A 258 -1.86 10.97 -16.89
C LEU A 258 -1.27 9.89 -17.79
N PRO A 259 -0.42 10.22 -18.76
CA PRO A 259 0.16 9.23 -19.64
C PRO A 259 1.32 8.50 -18.97
N THR A 260 1.44 7.19 -19.23
CA THR A 260 2.51 6.33 -18.69
C THR A 260 3.92 6.84 -18.98
N ARG A 261 4.11 7.61 -20.08
CA ARG A 261 5.42 8.19 -20.43
C ARG A 261 6.01 9.11 -19.36
N LEU A 262 5.18 9.66 -18.46
CA LEU A 262 5.65 10.48 -17.34
C LEU A 262 6.43 9.67 -16.32
N PHE A 263 6.18 8.37 -16.22
CA PHE A 263 6.74 7.50 -15.22
C PHE A 263 7.91 6.69 -15.78
N SER A 264 8.94 7.41 -16.24
CA SER A 264 10.15 6.82 -16.80
C SER A 264 11.41 7.54 -16.31
N SER A 265 12.55 6.86 -16.31
CA SER A 265 13.84 7.47 -15.97
C SER A 265 14.18 8.65 -16.89
N LYS A 266 13.75 8.60 -18.17
CA LYS A 266 13.89 9.71 -19.10
C LYS A 266 13.07 10.93 -18.70
N ALA A 267 11.83 10.73 -18.18
CA ALA A 267 10.99 11.81 -17.69
C ALA A 267 11.60 12.48 -16.44
N LEU A 268 12.35 11.72 -15.62
CA LEU A 268 13.08 12.31 -14.49
C LEU A 268 14.12 13.37 -14.93
N GLU A 269 14.76 13.21 -16.10
CA GLU A 269 15.77 14.15 -16.60
C GLU A 269 15.14 15.38 -17.27
N ASP A 270 13.92 15.26 -17.78
CA ASP A 270 13.22 16.30 -18.56
C ASP A 270 11.83 16.59 -18.02
N GLU A 271 11.71 17.63 -17.21
CA GLU A 271 10.45 18.06 -16.60
C GLU A 271 9.45 18.71 -17.59
N ARG A 272 9.82 18.95 -18.85
CA ARG A 272 8.94 19.64 -19.81
C ARG A 272 7.65 18.88 -20.05
N GLY A 273 7.73 17.55 -20.12
CA GLY A 273 6.58 16.68 -20.38
C GLY A 273 5.58 16.58 -19.23
N GLU A 274 5.96 17.00 -18.01
CA GLU A 274 5.07 16.96 -16.83
C GLU A 274 4.35 18.30 -16.57
N LYS A 275 4.83 19.42 -17.15
CA LYS A 275 4.31 20.77 -16.85
C LYS A 275 2.83 20.94 -17.21
N GLU A 276 2.36 20.32 -18.28
CA GLU A 276 0.96 20.37 -18.72
C GLU A 276 -0.01 19.67 -17.74
N PHE A 277 0.48 18.78 -16.91
CA PHE A 277 -0.32 18.02 -15.93
C PHE A 277 -0.23 18.59 -14.50
N ARG A 278 0.47 19.69 -14.29
CA ARG A 278 0.51 20.35 -12.98
C ARG A 278 -0.89 20.84 -12.59
N PRO A 279 -1.31 20.69 -11.30
CA PRO A 279 -2.64 21.07 -10.84
C PRO A 279 -2.82 22.58 -10.71
#